data_94529f68aef86a79284dbd34e0b7324a
#
_entry.id   94529f68aef86a79284dbd34e0b7324a
#
_cell.length_a   1.000
_cell.length_b   1.000
_cell.length_c   1.000
_cell.angle_alpha   90.00
_cell.angle_beta   90.00
_cell.angle_gamma   90.00
#
_symmetry.space_group_name_H-M   'P 1'
#
loop_
_entity.id
_entity.type
_entity.pdbx_description
1 polymer ?
#
loop_
_entity_poly.entity_id
_entity_poly.type
_entity_poly.pdbx_seq_one_letter_code
_entity_poly.pdbx_strand_id
1 'polypeptide(L)'
;MRAAVAPAIAMVTVTVLTGTVQAQLCVDAPNQKCILEQALLVAESIKDDFWRDGTLAEIAEALTKAGKITEASLAAQPIGDEDRRSAALERIATAQAKEGKATEALDVAQSIKDEHSRDPALGAIVEAQVKAGNIEEAQRVARSIKNASLRARALGSIAVAQPTTADIEEAFEAATSVKDSSPPFDLVVEAQTRAGKKSTILQLTQSIKDEDARARALPSIASALAKAGELSDALQVARTMTDKDSQAEALGNIAAIRAGAGKIAEALKVAQLIKDKSSRTTVLLSIAEAQAKAGNMGAALSVARSIKEPFWRNPALSRIAVAHAAAGDIKQALQLAQSIPDEFWRDSTLSDMAEVLATTGRVTEASLAARPIKDEDRRSQALAAIAAARAKEGKLDEALKLAPSIKDAHARDSVLGAVAEGQAKEGHMGDALSVAQSIKDQAQRDPTLNRLAVSQVAAGKPDEALQLARSIPDEFWRNNTLGDIANSLAKAGKITEALTATQYIEDESSRADALRDVAEALAQSGKVRDALSVAQSIKDASPRAKALCDIALALPD
;
A
#
# COMPACT_ATOMS: atom_id res chain seq x y z
N MET A 1 31.94 46.16 -24.75
CA MET A 1 31.90 46.33 -23.30
C MET A 1 30.72 45.53 -22.78
N ARG A 2 31.01 44.32 -22.29
CA ARG A 2 30.03 43.45 -21.65
C ARG A 2 30.25 43.59 -20.13
N ALA A 3 29.31 44.15 -19.42
CA ALA A 3 29.31 44.16 -17.98
C ALA A 3 28.70 42.86 -17.45
N ALA A 4 29.52 42.02 -16.85
CA ALA A 4 29.10 40.84 -16.10
C ALA A 4 28.55 41.34 -14.75
N VAL A 5 27.28 41.05 -14.50
CA VAL A 5 26.69 41.17 -13.15
C VAL A 5 26.85 39.84 -12.45
N ALA A 6 27.80 39.75 -11.54
CA ALA A 6 27.92 38.63 -10.63
C ALA A 6 26.93 38.82 -9.47
N PRO A 7 26.15 37.82 -9.06
CA PRO A 7 25.38 37.91 -7.83
C PRO A 7 26.33 37.75 -6.64
N ALA A 8 26.37 38.76 -5.77
CA ALA A 8 27.06 38.69 -4.51
C ALA A 8 26.37 37.64 -3.61
N ILE A 9 27.05 36.53 -3.40
CA ILE A 9 26.72 35.57 -2.34
C ILE A 9 27.12 36.26 -1.03
N ALA A 10 26.15 36.77 -0.31
CA ALA A 10 26.34 37.21 1.08
C ALA A 10 26.55 35.94 1.92
N MET A 11 27.80 35.63 2.24
CA MET A 11 28.19 34.64 3.23
C MET A 11 27.72 35.16 4.59
N VAL A 12 26.55 34.71 5.06
CA VAL A 12 26.10 34.97 6.44
C VAL A 12 26.83 33.97 7.33
N THR A 13 27.91 34.40 7.95
CA THR A 13 28.52 33.71 9.09
C THR A 13 27.55 33.79 10.26
N VAL A 14 26.70 32.78 10.42
CA VAL A 14 25.79 32.62 11.56
C VAL A 14 26.62 32.09 12.74
N THR A 15 26.94 32.98 13.68
CA THR A 15 27.50 32.63 14.99
C THR A 15 26.43 31.90 15.83
N VAL A 16 26.85 30.89 16.61
CA VAL A 16 26.00 30.06 17.50
C VAL A 16 25.09 30.89 18.44
N LEU A 17 25.41 32.15 18.68
CA LEU A 17 24.60 33.12 19.47
C LEU A 17 23.30 33.57 18.77
N THR A 18 23.22 33.48 17.43
CA THR A 18 22.00 33.90 16.72
C THR A 18 20.94 32.81 16.73
N GLY A 19 21.31 31.53 16.80
CA GLY A 19 20.37 30.41 16.87
C GLY A 19 19.53 30.38 18.15
N THR A 20 20.14 30.74 19.30
CA THR A 20 19.40 30.76 20.58
C THR A 20 18.43 31.95 20.69
N VAL A 21 18.78 33.12 20.15
CA VAL A 21 17.90 34.30 20.10
C VAL A 21 16.74 34.09 19.14
N GLN A 22 16.97 33.45 18.00
CA GLN A 22 15.92 33.17 17.01
C GLN A 22 14.98 32.08 17.51
N ALA A 23 15.52 31.08 18.23
CA ALA A 23 14.72 30.05 18.90
C ALA A 23 13.75 30.66 19.92
N GLN A 24 14.22 31.66 20.70
CA GLN A 24 13.38 32.34 21.69
C GLN A 24 12.28 33.17 21.02
N LEU A 25 12.57 33.82 19.89
CA LEU A 25 11.60 34.64 19.16
C LEU A 25 10.44 33.77 18.59
N CYS A 26 10.71 32.54 18.14
CA CYS A 26 9.66 31.65 17.66
C CYS A 26 8.78 31.10 18.79
N VAL A 27 9.29 30.98 20.01
CA VAL A 27 8.50 30.57 21.20
C VAL A 27 7.56 31.68 21.65
N ASP A 28 8.05 32.95 21.63
CA ASP A 28 7.28 34.11 22.10
C ASP A 28 6.13 34.49 21.15
N ALA A 29 6.35 34.33 19.83
CA ALA A 29 5.36 34.60 18.79
C ALA A 29 5.41 33.48 17.72
N PRO A 30 4.86 32.29 18.04
CA PRO A 30 4.97 31.13 17.15
C PRO A 30 4.22 31.37 15.84
N ASN A 31 4.95 31.26 14.72
CA ASN A 31 4.39 31.23 13.39
C ASN A 31 5.07 30.12 12.57
N GLN A 32 4.34 29.59 11.61
CA GLN A 32 4.74 28.44 10.82
C GLN A 32 6.11 28.64 10.16
N LYS A 33 6.32 29.78 9.52
CA LYS A 33 7.57 30.08 8.80
C LYS A 33 8.80 30.08 9.73
N CYS A 34 8.71 30.76 10.88
CA CYS A 34 9.80 30.80 11.84
C CYS A 34 10.17 29.41 12.36
N ILE A 35 9.16 28.57 12.63
CA ILE A 35 9.38 27.22 13.15
C ILE A 35 9.99 26.32 12.08
N LEU A 36 9.57 26.45 10.80
CA LEU A 36 10.19 25.73 9.68
C LEU A 36 11.64 26.12 9.45
N GLU A 37 11.95 27.42 9.51
CA GLU A 37 13.33 27.91 9.43
C GLU A 37 14.20 27.32 10.54
N GLN A 38 13.66 27.22 11.76
CA GLN A 38 14.34 26.54 12.87
C GLN A 38 14.53 25.04 12.61
N ALA A 39 13.51 24.35 12.09
CA ALA A 39 13.60 22.92 11.77
C ALA A 39 14.75 22.66 10.78
N LEU A 40 14.85 23.48 9.72
CA LEU A 40 15.91 23.37 8.72
C LEU A 40 17.30 23.66 9.30
N LEU A 41 17.44 24.74 10.09
CA LEU A 41 18.71 25.08 10.76
C LEU A 41 19.17 23.95 11.70
N VAL A 42 18.25 23.34 12.45
CA VAL A 42 18.57 22.21 13.33
C VAL A 42 18.99 20.99 12.50
N ALA A 43 18.29 20.69 11.40
CA ALA A 43 18.63 19.59 10.51
C ALA A 43 20.03 19.79 9.87
N GLU A 44 20.33 20.99 9.38
CA GLU A 44 21.64 21.34 8.80
C GLU A 44 22.78 21.29 9.84
N SER A 45 22.48 21.44 11.13
CA SER A 45 23.47 21.35 12.20
C SER A 45 23.93 19.93 12.52
N ILE A 46 23.27 18.91 11.97
CA ILE A 46 23.63 17.50 12.14
C ILE A 46 24.99 17.27 11.49
N LYS A 47 25.96 16.82 12.29
CA LYS A 47 27.35 16.65 11.83
C LYS A 47 27.56 15.45 10.91
N ASP A 48 26.82 14.39 11.13
CA ASP A 48 26.87 13.17 10.32
C ASP A 48 26.06 13.38 9.04
N ASP A 49 26.71 13.30 7.89
CA ASP A 49 26.10 13.56 6.58
C ASP A 49 24.93 12.60 6.28
N PHE A 50 25.05 11.34 6.67
CA PHE A 50 24.00 10.34 6.43
C PHE A 50 22.71 10.69 7.19
N TRP A 51 22.81 11.07 8.46
CA TRP A 51 21.68 11.43 9.29
C TRP A 51 21.11 12.82 8.92
N ARG A 52 21.99 13.77 8.59
CA ARG A 52 21.60 15.10 8.11
C ARG A 52 20.74 15.00 6.86
N ASP A 53 21.28 14.32 5.85
CA ASP A 53 20.63 14.19 4.54
C ASP A 53 19.33 13.37 4.65
N GLY A 54 19.30 12.34 5.49
CA GLY A 54 18.08 11.61 5.82
C GLY A 54 17.01 12.48 6.46
N THR A 55 17.39 13.29 7.45
CA THR A 55 16.46 14.21 8.14
C THR A 55 15.89 15.26 7.19
N LEU A 56 16.73 15.87 6.37
CA LEU A 56 16.31 16.87 5.36
C LEU A 56 15.37 16.26 4.32
N ALA A 57 15.66 15.03 3.86
CA ALA A 57 14.79 14.32 2.91
C ALA A 57 13.41 14.01 3.52
N GLU A 58 13.33 13.60 4.78
CA GLU A 58 12.07 13.36 5.48
C GLU A 58 11.27 14.66 5.67
N ILE A 59 11.94 15.77 6.04
CA ILE A 59 11.31 17.09 6.13
C ILE A 59 10.78 17.54 4.77
N ALA A 60 11.57 17.40 3.69
CA ALA A 60 11.14 17.73 2.34
C ALA A 60 9.92 16.89 1.91
N GLU A 61 9.88 15.61 2.27
CA GLU A 61 8.73 14.75 1.99
C GLU A 61 7.48 15.17 2.76
N ALA A 62 7.61 15.46 4.05
CA ALA A 62 6.50 15.93 4.89
C ALA A 62 5.91 17.24 4.36
N LEU A 63 6.77 18.20 4.01
CA LEU A 63 6.38 19.48 3.41
C LEU A 63 5.70 19.30 2.04
N THR A 64 6.22 18.39 1.21
CA THR A 64 5.61 18.06 -0.10
C THR A 64 4.20 17.48 0.07
N LYS A 65 4.03 16.56 1.02
CA LYS A 65 2.71 15.96 1.32
C LYS A 65 1.70 17.00 1.85
N ALA A 66 2.20 18.00 2.58
CA ALA A 66 1.39 19.10 3.09
C ALA A 66 1.11 20.20 2.04
N GLY A 67 1.62 20.09 0.81
CA GLY A 67 1.48 21.09 -0.24
C GLY A 67 2.40 22.31 -0.08
N LYS A 68 3.37 22.27 0.85
CA LYS A 68 4.35 23.34 1.10
C LYS A 68 5.56 23.19 0.16
N ILE A 69 5.31 23.34 -1.12
CA ILE A 69 6.28 22.97 -2.18
C ILE A 69 7.55 23.85 -2.16
N THR A 70 7.41 25.15 -1.88
CA THR A 70 8.54 26.07 -1.80
C THR A 70 9.48 25.70 -0.66
N GLU A 71 8.93 25.42 0.50
CA GLU A 71 9.66 25.02 1.70
C GLU A 71 10.27 23.62 1.52
N ALA A 72 9.56 22.71 0.86
CA ALA A 72 10.08 21.39 0.49
C ALA A 72 11.32 21.49 -0.40
N SER A 73 11.29 22.43 -1.37
CA SER A 73 12.43 22.69 -2.26
C SER A 73 13.62 23.27 -1.49
N LEU A 74 13.38 24.13 -0.51
CA LEU A 74 14.45 24.64 0.38
C LEU A 74 15.07 23.52 1.23
N ALA A 75 14.26 22.59 1.73
CA ALA A 75 14.73 21.43 2.50
C ALA A 75 15.55 20.45 1.64
N ALA A 76 15.23 20.31 0.35
CA ALA A 76 15.91 19.41 -0.56
C ALA A 76 17.28 19.93 -1.04
N GLN A 77 17.49 21.27 -1.08
CA GLN A 77 18.71 21.88 -1.61
C GLN A 77 20.00 21.47 -0.88
N PRO A 78 20.07 21.47 0.47
CA PRO A 78 21.29 21.14 1.21
C PRO A 78 21.58 19.64 1.31
N ILE A 79 20.73 18.75 0.76
CA ILE A 79 20.97 17.30 0.76
C ILE A 79 22.21 17.01 -0.09
N GLY A 80 23.25 16.47 0.54
CA GLY A 80 24.51 16.12 -0.11
C GLY A 80 24.46 14.79 -0.87
N ASP A 81 23.71 13.81 -0.33
CA ASP A 81 23.48 12.52 -0.96
C ASP A 81 22.63 12.68 -2.23
N GLU A 82 23.21 12.32 -3.37
CA GLU A 82 22.58 12.55 -4.69
C GLU A 82 21.29 11.74 -4.87
N ASP A 83 21.26 10.49 -4.36
CA ASP A 83 20.09 9.62 -4.52
C ASP A 83 18.90 10.15 -3.70
N ARG A 84 19.15 10.54 -2.44
CA ARG A 84 18.14 11.14 -1.56
C ARG A 84 17.63 12.48 -2.10
N ARG A 85 18.55 13.31 -2.60
CA ARG A 85 18.19 14.60 -3.21
C ARG A 85 17.34 14.40 -4.45
N SER A 86 17.72 13.47 -5.33
CA SER A 86 16.98 13.13 -6.54
C SER A 86 15.58 12.62 -6.21
N ALA A 87 15.43 11.74 -5.22
CA ALA A 87 14.14 11.24 -4.77
C ALA A 87 13.25 12.35 -4.17
N ALA A 88 13.82 13.28 -3.41
CA ALA A 88 13.07 14.43 -2.88
C ALA A 88 12.59 15.36 -4.01
N LEU A 89 13.46 15.68 -4.97
CA LEU A 89 13.13 16.51 -6.12
C LEU A 89 12.09 15.85 -7.05
N GLU A 90 12.14 14.53 -7.25
CA GLU A 90 11.11 13.78 -7.96
C GLU A 90 9.71 13.99 -7.35
N ARG A 91 9.62 13.84 -6.03
CA ARG A 91 8.34 14.02 -5.30
C ARG A 91 7.84 15.45 -5.42
N ILE A 92 8.72 16.44 -5.29
CA ILE A 92 8.41 17.85 -5.43
C ILE A 92 7.90 18.16 -6.85
N ALA A 93 8.63 17.74 -7.89
CA ALA A 93 8.23 17.94 -9.29
C ALA A 93 6.88 17.26 -9.58
N THR A 94 6.67 16.05 -9.06
CA THR A 94 5.41 15.32 -9.21
C THR A 94 4.25 16.05 -8.52
N ALA A 95 4.46 16.61 -7.35
CA ALA A 95 3.45 17.40 -6.64
C ALA A 95 3.11 18.70 -7.38
N GLN A 96 4.11 19.45 -7.85
CA GLN A 96 3.92 20.65 -8.68
C GLN A 96 3.13 20.34 -9.96
N ALA A 97 3.46 19.23 -10.63
CA ALA A 97 2.73 18.80 -11.82
C ALA A 97 1.24 18.54 -11.52
N LYS A 98 0.94 17.87 -10.40
CA LYS A 98 -0.44 17.61 -9.96
C LYS A 98 -1.21 18.89 -9.59
N GLU A 99 -0.52 19.91 -9.11
CA GLU A 99 -1.10 21.25 -8.85
C GLU A 99 -1.29 22.08 -10.13
N GLY A 100 -0.89 21.57 -11.29
CA GLY A 100 -0.96 22.27 -12.58
C GLY A 100 0.21 23.24 -12.83
N LYS A 101 1.25 23.23 -11.99
CA LYS A 101 2.47 24.04 -12.12
C LYS A 101 3.51 23.30 -12.96
N ALA A 102 3.13 22.96 -14.20
CA ALA A 102 3.92 22.07 -15.05
C ALA A 102 5.27 22.67 -15.48
N THR A 103 5.39 23.99 -15.61
CA THR A 103 6.65 24.68 -15.96
C THR A 103 7.65 24.58 -14.83
N GLU A 104 7.23 24.91 -13.61
CA GLU A 104 8.07 24.80 -12.41
C GLU A 104 8.47 23.35 -12.13
N ALA A 105 7.53 22.42 -12.32
CA ALA A 105 7.80 20.99 -12.22
C ALA A 105 8.88 20.53 -13.22
N LEU A 106 8.85 21.06 -14.44
CA LEU A 106 9.83 20.72 -15.46
C LEU A 106 11.23 21.24 -15.11
N ASP A 107 11.32 22.46 -14.59
CA ASP A 107 12.59 23.03 -14.13
C ASP A 107 13.20 22.17 -12.99
N VAL A 108 12.38 21.74 -12.03
CA VAL A 108 12.82 20.85 -10.95
C VAL A 108 13.24 19.48 -11.52
N ALA A 109 12.42 18.87 -12.39
CA ALA A 109 12.72 17.57 -12.98
C ALA A 109 14.02 17.59 -13.79
N GLN A 110 14.31 18.67 -14.52
CA GLN A 110 15.56 18.84 -15.28
C GLN A 110 16.80 18.98 -14.39
N SER A 111 16.64 19.43 -13.15
CA SER A 111 17.75 19.51 -12.19
C SER A 111 18.12 18.15 -11.60
N ILE A 112 17.27 17.14 -11.73
CA ILE A 112 17.52 15.79 -11.26
C ILE A 112 18.54 15.10 -12.18
N LYS A 113 19.68 14.70 -11.60
CA LYS A 113 20.73 14.02 -12.38
C LYS A 113 20.45 12.53 -12.56
N ASP A 114 19.90 11.89 -11.53
CA ASP A 114 19.54 10.48 -11.59
C ASP A 114 18.33 10.25 -12.52
N GLU A 115 18.52 9.38 -13.52
CA GLU A 115 17.48 9.05 -14.49
C GLU A 115 16.29 8.31 -13.89
N HIS A 116 16.53 7.48 -12.86
CA HIS A 116 15.48 6.70 -12.20
C HIS A 116 14.49 7.58 -11.44
N SER A 117 14.95 8.73 -10.95
CA SER A 117 14.09 9.74 -10.30
C SER A 117 13.56 10.78 -11.28
N ARG A 118 14.36 11.15 -12.30
CA ARG A 118 13.95 12.17 -13.29
C ARG A 118 12.82 11.71 -14.20
N ASP A 119 12.93 10.49 -14.72
CA ASP A 119 11.98 10.00 -15.72
C ASP A 119 10.54 9.81 -15.16
N PRO A 120 10.31 9.31 -13.93
CA PRO A 120 8.99 9.35 -13.30
C PRO A 120 8.42 10.77 -13.12
N ALA A 121 9.25 11.75 -12.72
CA ALA A 121 8.82 13.15 -12.61
C ALA A 121 8.38 13.70 -13.98
N LEU A 122 9.15 13.46 -15.04
CA LEU A 122 8.76 13.83 -16.42
C LEU A 122 7.46 13.14 -16.85
N GLY A 123 7.25 11.87 -16.48
CA GLY A 123 6.00 11.15 -16.71
C GLY A 123 4.79 11.84 -16.07
N ALA A 124 4.91 12.26 -14.82
CA ALA A 124 3.86 12.99 -14.10
C ALA A 124 3.57 14.35 -14.75
N ILE A 125 4.59 15.05 -15.25
CA ILE A 125 4.44 16.30 -15.99
C ILE A 125 3.67 16.07 -17.29
N VAL A 126 4.00 15.02 -18.04
CA VAL A 126 3.25 14.65 -19.26
C VAL A 126 1.78 14.43 -18.95
N GLU A 127 1.45 13.68 -17.91
CA GLU A 127 0.07 13.46 -17.51
C GLU A 127 -0.67 14.77 -17.17
N ALA A 128 0.01 15.69 -16.48
CA ALA A 128 -0.55 17.00 -16.15
C ALA A 128 -0.79 17.85 -17.41
N GLN A 129 0.17 17.89 -18.34
CA GLN A 129 0.05 18.61 -19.61
C GLN A 129 -1.05 18.04 -20.50
N VAL A 130 -1.18 16.70 -20.56
CA VAL A 130 -2.28 16.03 -21.27
C VAL A 130 -3.64 16.43 -20.71
N LYS A 131 -3.78 16.43 -19.37
CA LYS A 131 -5.02 16.87 -18.69
C LYS A 131 -5.35 18.34 -18.96
N ALA A 132 -4.33 19.18 -19.08
CA ALA A 132 -4.48 20.61 -19.42
C ALA A 132 -4.74 20.85 -20.91
N GLY A 133 -4.65 19.83 -21.76
CA GLY A 133 -4.80 19.96 -23.22
C GLY A 133 -3.56 20.46 -23.95
N ASN A 134 -2.42 20.59 -23.27
CA ASN A 134 -1.16 21.08 -23.83
C ASN A 134 -0.38 19.95 -24.52
N ILE A 135 -0.95 19.39 -25.58
CA ILE A 135 -0.45 18.15 -26.20
C ILE A 135 0.95 18.29 -26.81
N GLU A 136 1.25 19.41 -27.48
CA GLU A 136 2.58 19.64 -28.09
C GLU A 136 3.69 19.65 -27.01
N GLU A 137 3.43 20.29 -25.88
CA GLU A 137 4.35 20.32 -24.75
C GLU A 137 4.49 18.93 -24.12
N ALA A 138 3.38 18.22 -23.94
CA ALA A 138 3.38 16.83 -23.44
C ALA A 138 4.25 15.92 -24.34
N GLN A 139 4.13 16.03 -25.67
CA GLN A 139 4.95 15.28 -26.62
C GLN A 139 6.44 15.60 -26.48
N ARG A 140 6.78 16.91 -26.35
CA ARG A 140 8.17 17.34 -26.17
C ARG A 140 8.79 16.74 -24.91
N VAL A 141 8.06 16.78 -23.80
CA VAL A 141 8.51 16.20 -22.53
C VAL A 141 8.59 14.66 -22.61
N ALA A 142 7.59 14.00 -23.18
CA ALA A 142 7.55 12.53 -23.31
C ALA A 142 8.77 12.00 -24.09
N ARG A 143 9.17 12.66 -25.17
CA ARG A 143 10.34 12.28 -25.97
C ARG A 143 11.66 12.43 -25.22
N SER A 144 11.73 13.27 -24.17
CA SER A 144 12.93 13.45 -23.34
C SER A 144 13.10 12.34 -22.28
N ILE A 145 12.08 11.53 -22.01
CA ILE A 145 12.12 10.41 -21.09
C ILE A 145 13.05 9.32 -21.66
N LYS A 146 14.06 8.93 -20.91
CA LYS A 146 15.04 7.91 -21.35
C LYS A 146 14.54 6.49 -21.11
N ASN A 147 13.87 6.24 -19.99
CA ASN A 147 13.27 4.95 -19.71
C ASN A 147 12.22 4.60 -20.75
N ALA A 148 12.46 3.52 -21.50
CA ALA A 148 11.60 3.10 -22.62
C ALA A 148 10.14 2.82 -22.20
N SER A 149 9.93 2.20 -21.03
CA SER A 149 8.59 1.88 -20.53
C SER A 149 7.81 3.13 -20.14
N LEU A 150 8.45 4.07 -19.44
CA LEU A 150 7.83 5.35 -19.05
C LEU A 150 7.56 6.22 -20.26
N ARG A 151 8.49 6.28 -21.22
CA ARG A 151 8.30 7.00 -22.49
C ARG A 151 7.13 6.43 -23.29
N ALA A 152 7.05 5.10 -23.42
CA ALA A 152 5.94 4.45 -24.12
C ALA A 152 4.60 4.73 -23.45
N ARG A 153 4.55 4.72 -22.11
CA ARG A 153 3.35 5.08 -21.35
C ARG A 153 2.93 6.53 -21.57
N ALA A 154 3.89 7.45 -21.52
CA ALA A 154 3.64 8.87 -21.74
C ALA A 154 3.10 9.15 -23.15
N LEU A 155 3.72 8.59 -24.20
CA LEU A 155 3.26 8.70 -25.58
C LEU A 155 1.91 8.01 -25.78
N GLY A 156 1.68 6.86 -25.13
CA GLY A 156 0.38 6.18 -25.12
C GLY A 156 -0.73 7.05 -24.53
N SER A 157 -0.48 7.74 -23.42
CA SER A 157 -1.44 8.66 -22.79
C SER A 157 -1.77 9.84 -23.71
N ILE A 158 -0.78 10.36 -24.42
CA ILE A 158 -0.96 11.41 -25.44
C ILE A 158 -1.85 10.90 -26.58
N ALA A 159 -1.54 9.71 -27.11
CA ALA A 159 -2.32 9.09 -28.18
C ALA A 159 -3.78 8.83 -27.78
N VAL A 160 -4.04 8.49 -26.51
CA VAL A 160 -5.40 8.34 -25.97
C VAL A 160 -6.14 9.67 -25.91
N ALA A 161 -5.46 10.76 -25.55
CA ALA A 161 -6.04 12.09 -25.47
C ALA A 161 -6.29 12.70 -26.87
N GLN A 162 -5.35 12.51 -27.79
CA GLN A 162 -5.42 12.98 -29.18
C GLN A 162 -5.12 11.81 -30.14
N PRO A 163 -6.11 11.00 -30.53
CA PRO A 163 -5.89 9.75 -31.23
C PRO A 163 -5.65 9.98 -32.75
N THR A 164 -4.59 10.71 -33.11
CA THR A 164 -4.12 10.84 -34.49
C THR A 164 -3.38 9.58 -34.93
N THR A 165 -3.24 9.37 -36.25
CA THR A 165 -2.47 8.23 -36.77
C THR A 165 -1.01 8.31 -36.32
N ALA A 166 -0.42 9.52 -36.39
CA ALA A 166 0.98 9.75 -36.04
C ALA A 166 1.23 9.46 -34.52
N ASP A 167 0.37 9.93 -33.62
CA ASP A 167 0.53 9.69 -32.19
C ASP A 167 0.37 8.20 -31.83
N ILE A 168 -0.54 7.49 -32.51
CA ILE A 168 -0.74 6.05 -32.34
C ILE A 168 0.49 5.27 -32.83
N GLU A 169 1.06 5.63 -33.96
CA GLU A 169 2.26 5.00 -34.51
C GLU A 169 3.48 5.26 -33.61
N GLU A 170 3.68 6.50 -33.15
CA GLU A 170 4.76 6.84 -32.23
C GLU A 170 4.64 6.08 -30.88
N ALA A 171 3.44 6.01 -30.32
CA ALA A 171 3.16 5.25 -29.10
C ALA A 171 3.40 3.74 -29.30
N PHE A 172 3.04 3.19 -30.47
CA PHE A 172 3.27 1.79 -30.81
C PHE A 172 4.76 1.48 -30.96
N GLU A 173 5.52 2.32 -31.66
CA GLU A 173 6.97 2.17 -31.80
C GLU A 173 7.67 2.23 -30.44
N ALA A 174 7.28 3.18 -29.59
CA ALA A 174 7.80 3.30 -28.24
C ALA A 174 7.49 2.05 -27.40
N ALA A 175 6.26 1.53 -27.44
CA ALA A 175 5.88 0.31 -26.74
C ALA A 175 6.66 -0.92 -27.24
N THR A 176 6.89 -1.01 -28.55
CA THR A 176 7.68 -2.10 -29.15
C THR A 176 9.15 -2.05 -28.71
N SER A 177 9.69 -0.87 -28.40
CA SER A 177 11.08 -0.70 -27.94
C SER A 177 11.33 -1.17 -26.49
N VAL A 178 10.28 -1.44 -25.71
CA VAL A 178 10.38 -1.88 -24.30
C VAL A 178 10.90 -3.32 -24.24
N LYS A 179 12.02 -3.54 -23.53
CA LYS A 179 12.69 -4.87 -23.43
C LYS A 179 12.40 -5.61 -22.14
N ASP A 180 12.28 -4.90 -21.03
CA ASP A 180 12.39 -5.49 -19.67
C ASP A 180 11.07 -5.59 -18.90
N SER A 181 9.95 -5.14 -19.47
CA SER A 181 8.63 -5.13 -18.83
C SER A 181 7.53 -5.41 -19.84
N SER A 182 6.30 -5.63 -19.36
CA SER A 182 5.13 -5.72 -20.24
C SER A 182 4.91 -4.39 -20.96
N PRO A 183 5.05 -4.31 -22.29
CA PRO A 183 4.85 -3.08 -23.03
C PRO A 183 3.41 -2.55 -22.86
N PRO A 184 3.20 -1.22 -22.75
CA PRO A 184 1.88 -0.62 -22.50
C PRO A 184 1.01 -0.52 -23.77
N PHE A 185 0.75 -1.65 -24.43
CA PHE A 185 -0.09 -1.70 -25.63
C PHE A 185 -1.56 -1.46 -25.36
N ASP A 186 -2.00 -1.53 -24.12
CA ASP A 186 -3.36 -1.18 -23.69
C ASP A 186 -3.71 0.26 -24.07
N LEU A 187 -2.81 1.23 -23.87
CA LEU A 187 -3.00 2.62 -24.26
C LEU A 187 -3.06 2.77 -25.78
N VAL A 188 -2.23 2.05 -26.52
CA VAL A 188 -2.24 2.08 -28.00
C VAL A 188 -3.56 1.54 -28.54
N VAL A 189 -4.05 0.41 -27.99
CA VAL A 189 -5.34 -0.18 -28.38
C VAL A 189 -6.50 0.74 -28.01
N GLU A 190 -6.44 1.38 -26.82
CA GLU A 190 -7.44 2.36 -26.41
C GLU A 190 -7.48 3.56 -27.37
N ALA A 191 -6.31 4.12 -27.72
CA ALA A 191 -6.20 5.23 -28.68
C ALA A 191 -6.81 4.87 -30.04
N GLN A 192 -6.51 3.67 -30.55
CA GLN A 192 -7.09 3.19 -31.81
C GLN A 192 -8.60 3.00 -31.74
N THR A 193 -9.09 2.47 -30.63
CA THR A 193 -10.53 2.29 -30.42
C THR A 193 -11.24 3.64 -30.44
N ARG A 194 -10.68 4.65 -29.78
CA ARG A 194 -11.19 6.04 -29.81
C ARG A 194 -11.13 6.66 -31.21
N ALA A 195 -10.09 6.34 -31.98
CA ALA A 195 -9.95 6.81 -33.38
C ALA A 195 -10.92 6.12 -34.36
N GLY A 196 -11.60 5.05 -33.95
CA GLY A 196 -12.44 4.24 -34.83
C GLY A 196 -11.67 3.44 -35.90
N LYS A 197 -10.35 3.27 -35.76
CA LYS A 197 -9.43 2.68 -36.76
C LYS A 197 -9.01 1.24 -36.37
N LYS A 198 -9.96 0.33 -36.29
CA LYS A 198 -9.76 -1.04 -35.77
C LYS A 198 -8.71 -1.88 -36.55
N SER A 199 -8.54 -1.68 -37.84
CA SER A 199 -7.62 -2.47 -38.68
C SER A 199 -6.14 -2.13 -38.52
N THR A 200 -5.82 -0.98 -37.95
CA THR A 200 -4.45 -0.44 -37.90
C THR A 200 -3.54 -1.25 -36.96
N ILE A 201 -4.06 -1.80 -35.83
CA ILE A 201 -3.21 -2.58 -34.89
C ILE A 201 -2.73 -3.87 -35.49
N LEU A 202 -3.56 -4.55 -36.28
CA LEU A 202 -3.17 -5.78 -36.98
C LEU A 202 -2.08 -5.50 -38.02
N GLN A 203 -2.17 -4.36 -38.71
CA GLN A 203 -1.14 -3.92 -39.66
C GLN A 203 0.16 -3.57 -38.93
N LEU A 204 0.08 -2.85 -37.81
CA LEU A 204 1.24 -2.50 -37.00
C LEU A 204 1.91 -3.75 -36.39
N THR A 205 1.15 -4.75 -35.94
CA THR A 205 1.75 -6.01 -35.46
C THR A 205 2.52 -6.77 -36.54
N GLN A 206 2.09 -6.65 -37.80
CA GLN A 206 2.80 -7.26 -38.93
C GLN A 206 4.08 -6.50 -39.30
N SER A 207 4.19 -5.21 -38.98
CA SER A 207 5.37 -4.40 -39.25
C SER A 207 6.55 -4.67 -38.30
N ILE A 208 6.32 -5.34 -37.15
CA ILE A 208 7.38 -5.70 -36.20
C ILE A 208 8.29 -6.76 -36.86
N LYS A 209 9.49 -6.32 -37.28
CA LYS A 209 10.45 -7.21 -37.97
C LYS A 209 11.33 -7.98 -37.00
N ASP A 210 11.64 -7.40 -35.84
CA ASP A 210 12.44 -8.04 -34.80
C ASP A 210 11.62 -9.14 -34.14
N GLU A 211 12.15 -10.36 -34.15
CA GLU A 211 11.44 -11.56 -33.69
C GLU A 211 11.26 -11.56 -32.17
N ASP A 212 12.25 -11.08 -31.42
CA ASP A 212 12.18 -10.97 -29.96
C ASP A 212 11.19 -9.89 -29.53
N ALA A 213 11.22 -8.72 -30.20
CA ALA A 213 10.26 -7.64 -29.96
C ALA A 213 8.83 -8.12 -30.27
N ARG A 214 8.66 -8.88 -31.37
CA ARG A 214 7.38 -9.46 -31.76
C ARG A 214 6.88 -10.48 -30.76
N ALA A 215 7.76 -11.36 -30.26
CA ALA A 215 7.40 -12.34 -29.25
C ALA A 215 6.92 -11.71 -27.95
N ARG A 216 7.53 -10.58 -27.51
CA ARG A 216 7.10 -9.81 -26.34
C ARG A 216 5.81 -9.01 -26.56
N ALA A 217 5.65 -8.43 -27.74
CA ALA A 217 4.54 -7.53 -28.05
C ALA A 217 3.21 -8.26 -28.23
N LEU A 218 3.21 -9.40 -28.95
CA LEU A 218 1.97 -10.09 -29.33
C LEU A 218 1.08 -10.52 -28.15
N PRO A 219 1.60 -11.08 -27.04
CA PRO A 219 0.77 -11.41 -25.87
C PRO A 219 0.09 -10.19 -25.24
N SER A 220 0.83 -9.08 -25.11
CA SER A 220 0.32 -7.83 -24.57
C SER A 220 -0.74 -7.21 -25.47
N ILE A 221 -0.53 -7.20 -26.79
CA ILE A 221 -1.50 -6.70 -27.77
C ILE A 221 -2.77 -7.56 -27.76
N ALA A 222 -2.64 -8.88 -27.74
CA ALA A 222 -3.79 -9.80 -27.69
C ALA A 222 -4.63 -9.57 -26.42
N SER A 223 -3.96 -9.38 -25.27
CA SER A 223 -4.63 -9.07 -23.99
C SER A 223 -5.32 -7.72 -24.03
N ALA A 224 -4.69 -6.69 -24.59
CA ALA A 224 -5.26 -5.34 -24.73
C ALA A 224 -6.51 -5.35 -25.63
N LEU A 225 -6.45 -6.04 -26.79
CA LEU A 225 -7.60 -6.21 -27.67
C LEU A 225 -8.76 -6.95 -26.99
N ALA A 226 -8.45 -8.00 -26.19
CA ALA A 226 -9.47 -8.73 -25.45
C ALA A 226 -10.14 -7.83 -24.39
N LYS A 227 -9.39 -6.97 -23.69
CA LYS A 227 -9.92 -5.96 -22.74
C LYS A 227 -10.81 -4.94 -23.45
N ALA A 228 -10.41 -4.49 -24.62
CA ALA A 228 -11.19 -3.56 -25.44
C ALA A 228 -12.46 -4.19 -26.05
N GLY A 229 -12.65 -5.51 -25.90
CA GLY A 229 -13.79 -6.22 -26.43
C GLY A 229 -13.61 -6.81 -27.85
N GLU A 230 -12.47 -6.57 -28.49
CA GLU A 230 -12.15 -6.96 -29.85
C GLU A 230 -11.64 -8.43 -29.91
N LEU A 231 -12.52 -9.38 -29.57
CA LEU A 231 -12.15 -10.78 -29.43
C LEU A 231 -11.61 -11.40 -30.73
N SER A 232 -12.19 -11.06 -31.87
CA SER A 232 -11.74 -11.57 -33.19
C SER A 232 -10.28 -11.23 -33.45
N ASP A 233 -9.92 -9.98 -33.21
CA ASP A 233 -8.58 -9.45 -33.47
C ASP A 233 -7.59 -10.00 -32.45
N ALA A 234 -8.00 -10.10 -31.17
CA ALA A 234 -7.20 -10.74 -30.12
C ALA A 234 -6.83 -12.18 -30.47
N LEU A 235 -7.81 -12.96 -30.97
CA LEU A 235 -7.59 -14.34 -31.41
C LEU A 235 -6.74 -14.41 -32.69
N GLN A 236 -6.88 -13.47 -33.59
CA GLN A 236 -6.05 -13.38 -34.78
C GLN A 236 -4.59 -13.14 -34.40
N VAL A 237 -4.32 -12.19 -33.50
CA VAL A 237 -2.97 -11.93 -32.97
C VAL A 237 -2.41 -13.17 -32.28
N ALA A 238 -3.17 -13.82 -31.39
CA ALA A 238 -2.73 -15.04 -30.71
C ALA A 238 -2.35 -16.17 -31.70
N ARG A 239 -3.06 -16.30 -32.81
CA ARG A 239 -2.76 -17.32 -33.85
C ARG A 239 -1.46 -17.05 -34.62
N THR A 240 -0.96 -15.83 -34.65
CA THR A 240 0.31 -15.48 -35.31
C THR A 240 1.54 -15.81 -34.47
N MET A 241 1.35 -16.20 -33.22
CA MET A 241 2.44 -16.62 -32.33
C MET A 241 2.98 -17.98 -32.76
N THR A 242 4.29 -18.06 -32.90
CA THR A 242 5.00 -19.28 -33.33
C THR A 242 5.29 -20.20 -32.15
N ASP A 243 5.60 -19.62 -30.98
CA ASP A 243 5.79 -20.35 -29.73
C ASP A 243 4.45 -20.82 -29.17
N LYS A 244 4.35 -22.12 -28.88
CA LYS A 244 3.09 -22.76 -28.44
C LYS A 244 2.74 -22.42 -27.00
N ASP A 245 3.74 -22.20 -26.15
CA ASP A 245 3.54 -21.89 -24.73
C ASP A 245 3.04 -20.43 -24.59
N SER A 246 3.69 -19.49 -25.28
CA SER A 246 3.22 -18.11 -25.39
C SER A 246 1.82 -18.01 -26.01
N GLN A 247 1.53 -18.83 -27.02
CA GLN A 247 0.18 -18.89 -27.63
C GLN A 247 -0.86 -19.38 -26.63
N ALA A 248 -0.56 -20.44 -25.87
CA ALA A 248 -1.46 -20.99 -24.87
C ALA A 248 -1.70 -19.99 -23.72
N GLU A 249 -0.65 -19.29 -23.28
CA GLU A 249 -0.75 -18.23 -22.29
C GLU A 249 -1.61 -17.06 -22.78
N ALA A 250 -1.39 -16.58 -23.99
CA ALA A 250 -2.19 -15.49 -24.59
C ALA A 250 -3.67 -15.88 -24.71
N LEU A 251 -3.96 -17.10 -25.17
CA LEU A 251 -5.34 -17.62 -25.21
C LEU A 251 -5.94 -17.73 -23.81
N GLY A 252 -5.14 -18.14 -22.82
CA GLY A 252 -5.53 -18.17 -21.41
C GLY A 252 -5.92 -16.79 -20.88
N ASN A 253 -5.08 -15.78 -21.14
CA ASN A 253 -5.34 -14.41 -20.75
C ASN A 253 -6.59 -13.84 -21.44
N ILE A 254 -6.78 -14.10 -22.74
CA ILE A 254 -8.00 -13.72 -23.48
C ILE A 254 -9.24 -14.36 -22.82
N ALA A 255 -9.18 -15.65 -22.52
CA ALA A 255 -10.28 -16.36 -21.89
C ALA A 255 -10.60 -15.80 -20.49
N ALA A 256 -9.58 -15.54 -19.67
CA ALA A 256 -9.73 -14.95 -18.34
C ALA A 256 -10.36 -13.54 -18.40
N ILE A 257 -9.91 -12.69 -19.32
CA ILE A 257 -10.47 -11.34 -19.54
C ILE A 257 -11.94 -11.45 -19.95
N ARG A 258 -12.28 -12.34 -20.88
CA ARG A 258 -13.68 -12.54 -21.31
C ARG A 258 -14.56 -13.09 -20.20
N ALA A 259 -14.02 -14.00 -19.39
CA ALA A 259 -14.73 -14.52 -18.21
C ALA A 259 -15.00 -13.43 -17.16
N GLY A 260 -13.99 -12.61 -16.85
CA GLY A 260 -14.13 -11.46 -15.95
C GLY A 260 -15.16 -10.42 -16.43
N ALA A 261 -15.28 -10.25 -17.75
CA ALA A 261 -16.31 -9.41 -18.38
C ALA A 261 -17.70 -10.08 -18.48
N GLY A 262 -17.90 -11.26 -17.88
CA GLY A 262 -19.16 -12.02 -17.92
C GLY A 262 -19.45 -12.72 -19.25
N LYS A 263 -18.52 -12.69 -20.21
CA LYS A 263 -18.66 -13.31 -21.54
C LYS A 263 -18.21 -14.79 -21.53
N ILE A 264 -18.86 -15.60 -20.74
CA ILE A 264 -18.44 -16.96 -20.40
C ILE A 264 -18.44 -17.91 -21.59
N ALA A 265 -19.45 -17.85 -22.43
CA ALA A 265 -19.50 -18.69 -23.64
C ALA A 265 -18.31 -18.42 -24.57
N GLU A 266 -17.86 -17.18 -24.67
CA GLU A 266 -16.69 -16.80 -25.44
C GLU A 266 -15.41 -17.31 -24.75
N ALA A 267 -15.30 -17.15 -23.44
CA ALA A 267 -14.17 -17.64 -22.64
C ALA A 267 -13.99 -19.16 -22.79
N LEU A 268 -15.08 -19.92 -22.72
CA LEU A 268 -15.04 -21.39 -22.93
C LEU A 268 -14.63 -21.77 -24.35
N LYS A 269 -15.11 -21.06 -25.38
CA LYS A 269 -14.68 -21.29 -26.76
C LYS A 269 -13.19 -21.03 -26.93
N VAL A 270 -12.66 -19.96 -26.30
CA VAL A 270 -11.22 -19.66 -26.33
C VAL A 270 -10.43 -20.74 -25.61
N ALA A 271 -10.86 -21.18 -24.43
CA ALA A 271 -10.21 -22.26 -23.67
C ALA A 271 -10.10 -23.55 -24.47
N GLN A 272 -11.09 -23.88 -25.33
CA GLN A 272 -11.05 -25.05 -26.21
C GLN A 272 -9.97 -24.98 -27.30
N LEU A 273 -9.49 -23.79 -27.66
CA LEU A 273 -8.40 -23.60 -28.62
C LEU A 273 -7.03 -23.94 -28.03
N ILE A 274 -6.89 -23.96 -26.71
CA ILE A 274 -5.65 -24.30 -26.01
C ILE A 274 -5.40 -25.79 -26.12
N LYS A 275 -4.33 -26.20 -26.83
CA LYS A 275 -3.99 -27.60 -27.06
C LYS A 275 -3.37 -28.27 -25.84
N ASP A 276 -2.52 -27.54 -25.11
CA ASP A 276 -1.93 -28.04 -23.88
C ASP A 276 -3.00 -28.28 -22.81
N LYS A 277 -3.00 -29.46 -22.23
CA LYS A 277 -4.02 -29.87 -21.25
C LYS A 277 -3.89 -29.12 -19.93
N SER A 278 -2.66 -28.88 -19.47
CA SER A 278 -2.39 -28.18 -18.20
C SER A 278 -2.86 -26.74 -18.28
N SER A 279 -2.41 -26.01 -19.31
CA SER A 279 -2.81 -24.61 -19.54
C SER A 279 -4.31 -24.47 -19.73
N ARG A 280 -4.94 -25.38 -20.49
CA ARG A 280 -6.40 -25.37 -20.65
C ARG A 280 -7.14 -25.61 -19.34
N THR A 281 -6.63 -26.49 -18.48
CA THR A 281 -7.26 -26.77 -17.17
C THR A 281 -7.15 -25.57 -16.23
N THR A 282 -5.99 -24.90 -16.20
CA THR A 282 -5.81 -23.65 -15.45
C THR A 282 -6.79 -22.56 -15.88
N VAL A 283 -7.02 -22.43 -17.18
CA VAL A 283 -7.99 -21.48 -17.74
C VAL A 283 -9.43 -21.85 -17.37
N LEU A 284 -9.79 -23.13 -17.41
CA LEU A 284 -11.11 -23.59 -16.95
C LEU A 284 -11.33 -23.29 -15.46
N LEU A 285 -10.29 -23.46 -14.63
CA LEU A 285 -10.33 -23.06 -13.21
C LEU A 285 -10.64 -21.56 -13.07
N SER A 286 -9.91 -20.71 -13.78
CA SER A 286 -10.14 -19.26 -13.75
C SER A 286 -11.54 -18.86 -14.23
N ILE A 287 -12.08 -19.55 -15.24
CA ILE A 287 -13.45 -19.33 -15.71
C ILE A 287 -14.47 -19.75 -14.64
N ALA A 288 -14.27 -20.90 -13.99
CA ALA A 288 -15.14 -21.37 -12.91
C ALA A 288 -15.17 -20.40 -11.74
N GLU A 289 -14.02 -19.85 -11.36
CA GLU A 289 -13.89 -18.83 -10.32
C GLU A 289 -14.60 -17.52 -10.70
N ALA A 290 -14.41 -17.04 -11.92
CA ALA A 290 -15.08 -15.82 -12.41
C ALA A 290 -16.61 -15.98 -12.37
N GLN A 291 -17.11 -17.16 -12.72
CA GLN A 291 -18.55 -17.50 -12.62
C GLN A 291 -19.02 -17.50 -11.17
N ALA A 292 -18.28 -18.11 -10.26
CA ALA A 292 -18.63 -18.15 -8.85
C ALA A 292 -18.68 -16.73 -8.24
N LYS A 293 -17.68 -15.90 -8.53
CA LYS A 293 -17.65 -14.49 -8.10
C LYS A 293 -18.82 -13.66 -8.67
N ALA A 294 -19.25 -13.98 -9.89
CA ALA A 294 -20.40 -13.32 -10.51
C ALA A 294 -21.76 -13.87 -10.02
N GLY A 295 -21.79 -14.82 -9.06
CA GLY A 295 -22.99 -15.44 -8.54
C GLY A 295 -23.59 -16.53 -9.43
N ASN A 296 -22.97 -16.86 -10.57
CA ASN A 296 -23.45 -17.88 -11.52
C ASN A 296 -23.00 -19.29 -11.11
N MET A 297 -23.38 -19.72 -9.92
CA MET A 297 -22.87 -20.93 -9.27
C MET A 297 -23.11 -22.21 -10.08
N GLY A 298 -24.25 -22.36 -10.73
CA GLY A 298 -24.54 -23.53 -11.58
C GLY A 298 -23.59 -23.67 -12.76
N ALA A 299 -23.26 -22.55 -13.41
CA ALA A 299 -22.29 -22.51 -14.50
C ALA A 299 -20.86 -22.80 -13.98
N ALA A 300 -20.47 -22.19 -12.84
CA ALA A 300 -19.21 -22.45 -12.18
C ALA A 300 -19.01 -23.95 -11.89
N LEU A 301 -20.02 -24.61 -11.30
CA LEU A 301 -20.00 -26.04 -11.02
C LEU A 301 -19.92 -26.89 -12.29
N SER A 302 -20.62 -26.52 -13.36
CA SER A 302 -20.54 -27.21 -14.64
C SER A 302 -19.14 -27.19 -15.21
N VAL A 303 -18.48 -26.02 -15.18
CA VAL A 303 -17.09 -25.85 -15.62
C VAL A 303 -16.13 -26.66 -14.75
N ALA A 304 -16.23 -26.53 -13.41
CA ALA A 304 -15.36 -27.24 -12.48
C ALA A 304 -15.47 -28.79 -12.64
N ARG A 305 -16.68 -29.32 -12.83
CA ARG A 305 -16.90 -30.76 -13.07
C ARG A 305 -16.37 -31.23 -14.41
N SER A 306 -16.19 -30.35 -15.39
CA SER A 306 -15.57 -30.69 -16.68
C SER A 306 -14.06 -30.90 -16.57
N ILE A 307 -13.44 -30.43 -15.50
CA ILE A 307 -12.02 -30.63 -15.21
C ILE A 307 -11.81 -32.09 -14.79
N LYS A 308 -11.06 -32.85 -15.61
CA LYS A 308 -10.87 -34.29 -15.38
C LYS A 308 -9.87 -34.60 -14.27
N GLU A 309 -8.81 -33.79 -14.17
CA GLU A 309 -7.71 -33.98 -13.24
C GLU A 309 -8.13 -33.54 -11.81
N PRO A 310 -8.11 -34.47 -10.82
CA PRO A 310 -8.52 -34.15 -9.44
C PRO A 310 -7.70 -33.01 -8.80
N PHE A 311 -6.41 -32.94 -9.12
CA PHE A 311 -5.49 -31.90 -8.66
C PHE A 311 -6.00 -30.49 -8.96
N TRP A 312 -6.63 -30.27 -10.11
CA TRP A 312 -7.20 -28.98 -10.51
C TRP A 312 -8.70 -28.85 -10.19
N ARG A 313 -9.43 -29.95 -10.23
CA ARG A 313 -10.86 -29.97 -9.98
C ARG A 313 -11.20 -29.66 -8.50
N ASN A 314 -10.44 -30.24 -7.57
CA ASN A 314 -10.72 -30.06 -6.14
C ASN A 314 -10.56 -28.60 -5.69
N PRO A 315 -9.48 -27.84 -6.07
CA PRO A 315 -9.40 -26.40 -5.84
C PRO A 315 -10.56 -25.61 -6.44
N ALA A 316 -11.01 -25.97 -7.66
CA ALA A 316 -12.15 -25.29 -8.28
C ALA A 316 -13.44 -25.48 -7.46
N LEU A 317 -13.73 -26.71 -7.02
CA LEU A 317 -14.88 -27.01 -6.18
C LEU A 317 -14.79 -26.31 -4.81
N SER A 318 -13.59 -26.26 -4.22
CA SER A 318 -13.30 -25.54 -2.99
C SER A 318 -13.67 -24.05 -3.11
N ARG A 319 -13.14 -23.35 -4.12
CA ARG A 319 -13.40 -21.92 -4.32
C ARG A 319 -14.88 -21.62 -4.58
N ILE A 320 -15.58 -22.51 -5.30
CA ILE A 320 -17.03 -22.38 -5.52
C ILE A 320 -17.78 -22.59 -4.21
N ALA A 321 -17.42 -23.56 -3.37
CA ALA A 321 -18.04 -23.78 -2.07
C ALA A 321 -17.88 -22.58 -1.14
N VAL A 322 -16.67 -22.01 -1.07
CA VAL A 322 -16.40 -20.78 -0.30
C VAL A 322 -17.22 -19.59 -0.82
N ALA A 323 -17.32 -19.44 -2.17
CA ALA A 323 -18.14 -18.40 -2.78
C ALA A 323 -19.64 -18.55 -2.46
N HIS A 324 -20.18 -19.79 -2.47
CA HIS A 324 -21.53 -20.08 -2.01
C HIS A 324 -21.73 -19.70 -0.53
N ALA A 325 -20.76 -20.01 0.34
CA ALA A 325 -20.82 -19.66 1.75
C ALA A 325 -20.85 -18.13 1.92
N ALA A 326 -19.99 -17.40 1.22
CA ALA A 326 -19.96 -15.94 1.22
C ALA A 326 -21.28 -15.32 0.73
N ALA A 327 -21.90 -15.91 -0.29
CA ALA A 327 -23.20 -15.47 -0.83
C ALA A 327 -24.40 -15.82 0.08
N GLY A 328 -24.19 -16.68 1.09
CA GLY A 328 -25.25 -17.06 2.04
C GLY A 328 -25.94 -18.40 1.74
N ASP A 329 -25.53 -19.09 0.70
CA ASP A 329 -26.07 -20.39 0.31
C ASP A 329 -25.41 -21.53 1.09
N ILE A 330 -25.49 -21.48 2.42
CA ILE A 330 -24.71 -22.33 3.34
C ILE A 330 -24.96 -23.83 3.11
N LYS A 331 -26.21 -24.21 2.90
CA LYS A 331 -26.56 -25.62 2.66
C LYS A 331 -25.86 -26.18 1.43
N GLN A 332 -25.87 -25.44 0.33
CA GLN A 332 -25.23 -25.85 -0.92
C GLN A 332 -23.72 -25.83 -0.78
N ALA A 333 -23.17 -24.83 -0.09
CA ALA A 333 -21.73 -24.73 0.22
C ALA A 333 -21.23 -25.95 1.01
N LEU A 334 -21.93 -26.35 2.08
CA LEU A 334 -21.58 -27.52 2.88
C LEU A 334 -21.69 -28.83 2.09
N GLN A 335 -22.76 -29.00 1.32
CA GLN A 335 -22.92 -30.17 0.46
C GLN A 335 -21.79 -30.28 -0.57
N LEU A 336 -21.41 -29.15 -1.16
CA LEU A 336 -20.33 -29.11 -2.14
C LEU A 336 -18.98 -29.43 -1.50
N ALA A 337 -18.65 -28.79 -0.37
CA ALA A 337 -17.43 -29.06 0.37
C ALA A 337 -17.30 -30.54 0.78
N GLN A 338 -18.39 -31.13 1.31
CA GLN A 338 -18.44 -32.55 1.69
C GLN A 338 -18.34 -33.50 0.48
N SER A 339 -18.71 -33.05 -0.71
CA SER A 339 -18.61 -33.84 -1.94
C SER A 339 -17.19 -33.93 -2.52
N ILE A 340 -16.24 -33.13 -1.98
CA ILE A 340 -14.84 -33.18 -2.40
C ILE A 340 -14.23 -34.51 -1.90
N PRO A 341 -13.77 -35.40 -2.79
CA PRO A 341 -13.30 -36.70 -2.37
C PRO A 341 -12.01 -36.68 -1.57
N ASP A 342 -11.13 -35.77 -1.89
CA ASP A 342 -9.83 -35.58 -1.25
C ASP A 342 -10.01 -34.94 0.14
N GLU A 343 -9.48 -35.57 1.18
CA GLU A 343 -9.65 -35.15 2.58
C GLU A 343 -8.95 -33.80 2.85
N PHE A 344 -7.74 -33.60 2.32
CA PHE A 344 -7.00 -32.36 2.47
C PHE A 344 -7.78 -31.17 1.89
N TRP A 345 -8.28 -31.30 0.65
CA TRP A 345 -9.06 -30.24 0.01
C TRP A 345 -10.42 -30.04 0.68
N ARG A 346 -11.05 -31.09 1.15
CA ARG A 346 -12.32 -31.00 1.88
C ARG A 346 -12.16 -30.22 3.18
N ASP A 347 -11.16 -30.57 4.01
CA ASP A 347 -10.92 -29.95 5.30
C ASP A 347 -10.44 -28.50 5.13
N SER A 348 -9.58 -28.23 4.11
CA SER A 348 -9.22 -26.87 3.73
C SER A 348 -10.44 -26.04 3.36
N THR A 349 -11.32 -26.56 2.49
CA THR A 349 -12.55 -25.86 2.07
C THR A 349 -13.45 -25.53 3.25
N LEU A 350 -13.65 -26.47 4.16
CA LEU A 350 -14.47 -26.27 5.35
C LEU A 350 -13.87 -25.24 6.33
N SER A 351 -12.53 -25.19 6.44
CA SER A 351 -11.82 -24.18 7.22
C SER A 351 -11.97 -22.79 6.61
N ASP A 352 -11.74 -22.67 5.29
CA ASP A 352 -11.90 -21.40 4.58
C ASP A 352 -13.36 -20.89 4.63
N MET A 353 -14.33 -21.79 4.54
CA MET A 353 -15.75 -21.46 4.72
C MET A 353 -16.06 -20.98 6.14
N ALA A 354 -15.51 -21.65 7.16
CA ALA A 354 -15.70 -21.23 8.55
C ALA A 354 -15.13 -19.83 8.80
N GLU A 355 -13.95 -19.52 8.25
CA GLU A 355 -13.33 -18.20 8.33
C GLU A 355 -14.19 -17.12 7.66
N VAL A 356 -14.61 -17.33 6.41
CA VAL A 356 -15.48 -16.38 5.68
C VAL A 356 -16.80 -16.16 6.41
N LEU A 357 -17.41 -17.20 6.93
CA LEU A 357 -18.65 -17.11 7.68
C LEU A 357 -18.48 -16.39 9.02
N ALA A 358 -17.39 -16.66 9.73
CA ALA A 358 -17.07 -15.99 10.99
C ALA A 358 -16.83 -14.48 10.74
N THR A 359 -16.02 -14.12 9.75
CA THR A 359 -15.71 -12.72 9.42
C THR A 359 -16.93 -11.92 8.94
N THR A 360 -17.93 -12.59 8.36
CA THR A 360 -19.21 -11.99 7.94
C THR A 360 -20.29 -12.01 9.03
N GLY A 361 -19.94 -12.38 10.28
CA GLY A 361 -20.85 -12.40 11.42
C GLY A 361 -21.79 -13.62 11.48
N ARG A 362 -21.59 -14.61 10.61
CA ARG A 362 -22.42 -15.84 10.56
C ARG A 362 -21.77 -16.95 11.40
N VAL A 363 -21.56 -16.68 12.66
CA VAL A 363 -20.72 -17.52 13.55
C VAL A 363 -21.36 -18.89 13.82
N THR A 364 -22.67 -18.99 13.82
CA THR A 364 -23.39 -20.28 13.97
C THR A 364 -23.10 -21.20 12.77
N GLU A 365 -23.19 -20.66 11.57
CA GLU A 365 -22.91 -21.37 10.32
C GLU A 365 -21.41 -21.70 10.19
N ALA A 366 -20.53 -20.80 10.62
CA ALA A 366 -19.10 -21.07 10.72
C ALA A 366 -18.81 -22.28 11.60
N SER A 367 -19.51 -22.40 12.74
CA SER A 367 -19.38 -23.55 13.65
C SER A 367 -19.89 -24.84 13.01
N LEU A 368 -20.92 -24.78 12.13
CA LEU A 368 -21.37 -25.95 11.36
C LEU A 368 -20.34 -26.40 10.33
N ALA A 369 -19.63 -25.45 9.71
CA ALA A 369 -18.56 -25.75 8.77
C ALA A 369 -17.33 -26.34 9.48
N ALA A 370 -16.99 -25.88 10.68
CA ALA A 370 -15.82 -26.35 11.43
C ALA A 370 -15.97 -27.79 11.97
N ARG A 371 -17.20 -28.24 12.31
CA ARG A 371 -17.45 -29.52 12.96
C ARG A 371 -16.91 -30.76 12.21
N PRO A 372 -17.07 -30.89 10.88
CA PRO A 372 -16.64 -32.08 10.14
C PRO A 372 -15.15 -32.09 9.79
N ILE A 373 -14.39 -31.05 10.11
CA ILE A 373 -12.95 -30.98 9.84
C ILE A 373 -12.22 -32.00 10.69
N LYS A 374 -11.47 -32.89 10.08
CA LYS A 374 -10.68 -33.94 10.76
C LYS A 374 -9.24 -33.48 11.02
N ASP A 375 -8.67 -32.74 10.08
CA ASP A 375 -7.34 -32.16 10.23
C ASP A 375 -7.31 -31.18 11.42
N GLU A 376 -6.42 -31.43 12.37
CA GLU A 376 -6.36 -30.65 13.64
C GLU A 376 -5.94 -29.19 13.41
N ASP A 377 -5.01 -28.96 12.50
CA ASP A 377 -4.50 -27.62 12.23
C ASP A 377 -5.58 -26.77 11.53
N ARG A 378 -6.27 -27.36 10.55
CA ARG A 378 -7.40 -26.72 9.86
C ARG A 378 -8.57 -26.44 10.81
N ARG A 379 -8.85 -27.39 11.71
CA ARG A 379 -9.89 -27.20 12.73
C ARG A 379 -9.50 -26.12 13.72
N SER A 380 -8.22 -26.05 14.12
CA SER A 380 -7.71 -24.95 14.97
C SER A 380 -7.85 -23.59 14.32
N GLN A 381 -7.53 -23.46 13.02
CA GLN A 381 -7.73 -22.23 12.26
C GLN A 381 -9.20 -21.81 12.24
N ALA A 382 -10.10 -22.73 11.91
CA ALA A 382 -11.54 -22.47 11.90
C ALA A 382 -12.06 -22.03 13.28
N LEU A 383 -11.66 -22.71 14.36
CA LEU A 383 -12.06 -22.37 15.74
C LEU A 383 -11.49 -21.02 16.17
N ALA A 384 -10.27 -20.68 15.76
CA ALA A 384 -9.66 -19.37 16.03
C ALA A 384 -10.45 -18.23 15.35
N ALA A 385 -10.83 -18.40 14.07
CA ALA A 385 -11.66 -17.43 13.37
C ALA A 385 -13.03 -17.25 14.04
N ILE A 386 -13.67 -18.34 14.46
CA ILE A 386 -14.95 -18.33 15.19
C ILE A 386 -14.80 -17.61 16.55
N ALA A 387 -13.75 -17.91 17.31
CA ALA A 387 -13.49 -17.31 18.60
C ALA A 387 -13.19 -15.80 18.48
N ALA A 388 -12.40 -15.42 17.48
CA ALA A 388 -12.11 -14.01 17.18
C ALA A 388 -13.39 -13.23 16.79
N ALA A 389 -14.28 -13.84 16.00
CA ALA A 389 -15.57 -13.24 15.66
C ALA A 389 -16.47 -13.10 16.88
N ARG A 390 -16.52 -14.09 17.79
CA ARG A 390 -17.24 -14.01 19.07
C ARG A 390 -16.70 -12.88 19.95
N ALA A 391 -15.37 -12.77 20.04
CA ALA A 391 -14.76 -11.66 20.79
C ALA A 391 -15.15 -10.30 20.23
N LYS A 392 -15.16 -10.17 18.90
CA LYS A 392 -15.60 -8.93 18.21
C LYS A 392 -17.08 -8.61 18.43
N GLU A 393 -17.95 -9.63 18.60
CA GLU A 393 -19.36 -9.47 18.93
C GLU A 393 -19.60 -9.12 20.42
N GLY A 394 -18.56 -9.02 21.25
CA GLY A 394 -18.65 -8.84 22.71
C GLY A 394 -18.99 -10.12 23.46
N LYS A 395 -19.01 -11.28 22.80
CA LYS A 395 -19.27 -12.59 23.43
C LYS A 395 -17.98 -13.20 23.95
N LEU A 396 -17.34 -12.50 24.87
CA LEU A 396 -15.98 -12.80 25.33
C LEU A 396 -15.88 -14.16 26.04
N ASP A 397 -16.89 -14.53 26.84
CA ASP A 397 -16.95 -15.84 27.52
C ASP A 397 -17.05 -17.01 26.54
N GLU A 398 -17.78 -16.83 25.42
CA GLU A 398 -17.88 -17.86 24.39
C GLU A 398 -16.56 -18.02 23.64
N ALA A 399 -15.88 -16.91 23.33
CA ALA A 399 -14.56 -16.93 22.73
C ALA A 399 -13.53 -17.61 23.63
N LEU A 400 -13.53 -17.28 24.92
CA LEU A 400 -12.63 -17.86 25.93
C LEU A 400 -12.85 -19.38 26.09
N LYS A 401 -14.11 -19.86 26.05
CA LYS A 401 -14.44 -21.29 26.08
C LYS A 401 -13.92 -22.06 24.86
N LEU A 402 -13.76 -21.41 23.72
CA LEU A 402 -13.20 -22.03 22.50
C LEU A 402 -11.66 -22.12 22.53
N ALA A 403 -10.98 -21.20 23.20
CA ALA A 403 -9.53 -21.11 23.22
C ALA A 403 -8.81 -22.43 23.61
N PRO A 404 -9.24 -23.23 24.59
CA PRO A 404 -8.60 -24.50 24.92
C PRO A 404 -8.70 -25.56 23.81
N SER A 405 -9.67 -25.44 22.92
CA SER A 405 -9.88 -26.34 21.78
C SER A 405 -9.01 -25.98 20.57
N ILE A 406 -8.36 -24.82 20.59
CA ILE A 406 -7.42 -24.36 19.56
C ILE A 406 -6.05 -24.95 19.91
N LYS A 407 -5.59 -25.93 19.13
CA LYS A 407 -4.30 -26.60 19.38
C LYS A 407 -3.11 -25.76 18.91
N ASP A 408 -3.26 -25.03 17.82
CA ASP A 408 -2.25 -24.07 17.38
C ASP A 408 -2.05 -22.99 18.45
N ALA A 409 -0.82 -22.94 18.99
CA ALA A 409 -0.48 -22.04 20.09
C ALA A 409 -0.59 -20.57 19.70
N HIS A 410 -0.13 -20.22 18.49
CA HIS A 410 -0.14 -18.86 17.99
C HIS A 410 -1.59 -18.36 17.76
N ALA A 411 -2.43 -19.18 17.12
CA ALA A 411 -3.84 -18.86 16.89
C ALA A 411 -4.60 -18.73 18.23
N ARG A 412 -4.33 -19.62 19.19
CA ARG A 412 -4.94 -19.55 20.53
C ARG A 412 -4.54 -18.28 21.27
N ASP A 413 -3.25 -17.93 21.26
CA ASP A 413 -2.73 -16.77 21.96
C ASP A 413 -3.26 -15.47 21.32
N SER A 414 -3.46 -15.43 19.99
CA SER A 414 -4.14 -14.33 19.28
C SER A 414 -5.59 -14.14 19.73
N VAL A 415 -6.34 -15.24 19.91
CA VAL A 415 -7.72 -15.19 20.45
C VAL A 415 -7.73 -14.67 21.89
N LEU A 416 -6.81 -15.13 22.75
CA LEU A 416 -6.68 -14.63 24.11
C LEU A 416 -6.39 -13.12 24.14
N GLY A 417 -5.53 -12.63 23.24
CA GLY A 417 -5.29 -11.19 23.05
C GLY A 417 -6.57 -10.41 22.72
N ALA A 418 -7.34 -10.90 21.76
CA ALA A 418 -8.60 -10.27 21.36
C ALA A 418 -9.65 -10.28 22.50
N VAL A 419 -9.71 -11.36 23.29
CA VAL A 419 -10.58 -11.45 24.48
C VAL A 419 -10.16 -10.43 25.53
N ALA A 420 -8.84 -10.36 25.85
CA ALA A 420 -8.33 -9.39 26.82
C ALA A 420 -8.64 -7.95 26.44
N GLU A 421 -8.47 -7.60 25.17
CA GLU A 421 -8.84 -6.27 24.66
C GLU A 421 -10.35 -5.99 24.75
N GLY A 422 -11.17 -7.00 24.48
CA GLY A 422 -12.61 -6.90 24.63
C GLY A 422 -13.02 -6.64 26.07
N GLN A 423 -12.49 -7.43 27.02
CA GLN A 423 -12.74 -7.26 28.46
C GLN A 423 -12.31 -5.88 28.97
N ALA A 424 -11.16 -5.39 28.49
CA ALA A 424 -10.70 -4.04 28.85
C ALA A 424 -11.66 -2.94 28.37
N LYS A 425 -12.19 -3.07 27.14
CA LYS A 425 -13.20 -2.15 26.59
C LYS A 425 -14.51 -2.15 27.38
N GLU A 426 -14.88 -3.31 27.94
CA GLU A 426 -16.07 -3.46 28.80
C GLU A 426 -15.80 -2.98 30.25
N GLY A 427 -14.57 -2.55 30.55
CA GLY A 427 -14.17 -2.08 31.88
C GLY A 427 -13.69 -3.18 32.83
N HIS A 428 -13.61 -4.43 32.38
CA HIS A 428 -13.17 -5.59 33.15
C HIS A 428 -11.66 -5.78 33.11
N MET A 429 -10.91 -4.74 33.50
CA MET A 429 -9.45 -4.69 33.34
C MET A 429 -8.71 -5.80 34.10
N GLY A 430 -9.20 -6.21 35.27
CA GLY A 430 -8.60 -7.31 36.07
C GLY A 430 -8.63 -8.64 35.32
N ASP A 431 -9.76 -8.95 34.69
CA ASP A 431 -9.94 -10.17 33.89
C ASP A 431 -9.09 -10.08 32.61
N ALA A 432 -9.07 -8.91 31.97
CA ALA A 432 -8.24 -8.63 30.78
C ALA A 432 -6.75 -8.89 31.06
N LEU A 433 -6.23 -8.41 32.17
CA LEU A 433 -4.83 -8.63 32.57
C LEU A 433 -4.55 -10.10 32.84
N SER A 434 -5.47 -10.81 33.53
CA SER A 434 -5.35 -12.24 33.79
C SER A 434 -5.28 -13.05 32.50
N VAL A 435 -6.15 -12.74 31.55
CA VAL A 435 -6.14 -13.37 30.20
C VAL A 435 -4.86 -13.04 29.43
N ALA A 436 -4.43 -11.77 29.40
CA ALA A 436 -3.21 -11.36 28.73
C ALA A 436 -1.96 -12.05 29.29
N GLN A 437 -1.87 -12.21 30.61
CA GLN A 437 -0.78 -12.93 31.30
C GLN A 437 -0.77 -14.43 31.00
N SER A 438 -1.90 -15.02 30.62
CA SER A 438 -1.98 -16.43 30.21
C SER A 438 -1.43 -16.70 28.79
N ILE A 439 -1.20 -15.64 27.97
CA ILE A 439 -0.59 -15.72 26.66
C ILE A 439 0.86 -16.17 26.82
N LYS A 440 1.20 -17.30 26.19
CA LYS A 440 2.53 -17.90 26.30
C LYS A 440 3.54 -17.28 25.35
N ASP A 441 3.10 -16.94 24.15
CA ASP A 441 3.94 -16.29 23.15
C ASP A 441 4.18 -14.83 23.55
N GLN A 442 5.43 -14.51 23.88
CA GLN A 442 5.84 -13.16 24.26
C GLN A 442 5.55 -12.13 23.16
N ALA A 443 5.76 -12.51 21.88
CA ALA A 443 5.50 -11.64 20.73
C ALA A 443 4.00 -11.27 20.58
N GLN A 444 3.10 -12.00 21.23
CA GLN A 444 1.67 -11.69 21.30
C GLN A 444 1.25 -11.07 22.63
N ARG A 445 1.86 -11.52 23.73
CA ARG A 445 1.54 -11.02 25.07
C ARG A 445 1.91 -9.56 25.23
N ASP A 446 3.14 -9.19 24.90
CA ASP A 446 3.64 -7.84 25.16
C ASP A 446 2.90 -6.75 24.36
N PRO A 447 2.57 -6.93 23.04
CA PRO A 447 1.65 -6.03 22.34
C PRO A 447 0.24 -5.97 22.96
N THR A 448 -0.26 -7.08 23.50
CA THR A 448 -1.56 -7.09 24.20
C THR A 448 -1.49 -6.24 25.45
N LEU A 449 -0.44 -6.40 26.28
CA LEU A 449 -0.22 -5.58 27.48
C LEU A 449 -0.07 -4.08 27.13
N ASN A 450 0.59 -3.74 26.00
CA ASN A 450 0.64 -2.38 25.50
C ASN A 450 -0.78 -1.82 25.27
N ARG A 451 -1.62 -2.52 24.50
CA ARG A 451 -3.00 -2.07 24.23
C ARG A 451 -3.84 -1.93 25.49
N LEU A 452 -3.65 -2.82 26.48
CA LEU A 452 -4.31 -2.72 27.78
C LEU A 452 -3.83 -1.48 28.56
N ALA A 453 -2.53 -1.18 28.55
CA ALA A 453 -1.98 -0.01 29.22
C ALA A 453 -2.53 1.30 28.59
N VAL A 454 -2.56 1.38 27.27
CA VAL A 454 -3.17 2.53 26.57
C VAL A 454 -4.67 2.66 26.87
N SER A 455 -5.39 1.53 26.98
CA SER A 455 -6.80 1.51 27.38
C SER A 455 -7.02 2.05 28.80
N GLN A 456 -6.10 1.80 29.74
CA GLN A 456 -6.15 2.39 31.09
C GLN A 456 -5.98 3.91 31.07
N VAL A 457 -5.13 4.44 30.18
CA VAL A 457 -5.02 5.91 29.98
C VAL A 457 -6.37 6.48 29.54
N ALA A 458 -7.01 5.84 28.55
CA ALA A 458 -8.33 6.26 28.06
C ALA A 458 -9.41 6.18 29.15
N ALA A 459 -9.29 5.22 30.10
CA ALA A 459 -10.15 5.09 31.26
C ALA A 459 -9.83 6.09 32.39
N GLY A 460 -8.87 6.98 32.21
CA GLY A 460 -8.47 7.98 33.19
C GLY A 460 -7.56 7.49 34.32
N LYS A 461 -6.88 6.36 34.11
CA LYS A 461 -6.02 5.66 35.08
C LYS A 461 -4.55 5.63 34.63
N PRO A 462 -3.88 6.79 34.53
CA PRO A 462 -2.50 6.86 34.02
C PRO A 462 -1.48 6.14 34.91
N ASP A 463 -1.66 6.15 36.23
CA ASP A 463 -0.69 5.52 37.16
C ASP A 463 -0.69 4.00 37.00
N GLU A 464 -1.88 3.38 36.84
CA GLU A 464 -1.98 1.94 36.59
C GLU A 464 -1.42 1.59 35.19
N ALA A 465 -1.63 2.45 34.18
CA ALA A 465 -1.05 2.28 32.86
C ALA A 465 0.48 2.31 32.90
N LEU A 466 1.07 3.27 33.61
CA LEU A 466 2.53 3.36 33.80
C LEU A 466 3.09 2.18 34.57
N GLN A 467 2.39 1.71 35.59
CA GLN A 467 2.79 0.52 36.34
C GLN A 467 2.77 -0.74 35.45
N LEU A 468 1.73 -0.88 34.64
CA LEU A 468 1.62 -1.98 33.68
C LEU A 468 2.75 -1.94 32.65
N ALA A 469 3.00 -0.79 32.02
CA ALA A 469 4.06 -0.61 31.04
C ALA A 469 5.43 -1.01 31.60
N ARG A 470 5.74 -0.58 32.83
CA ARG A 470 7.01 -0.90 33.51
C ARG A 470 7.15 -2.39 33.86
N SER A 471 6.04 -3.14 33.94
CA SER A 471 6.05 -4.57 34.19
C SER A 471 6.31 -5.40 32.93
N ILE A 472 6.32 -4.81 31.73
CA ILE A 472 6.61 -5.50 30.48
C ILE A 472 8.09 -5.89 30.46
N PRO A 473 8.44 -7.19 30.37
CA PRO A 473 9.82 -7.63 30.46
C PRO A 473 10.68 -7.21 29.28
N ASP A 474 10.10 -7.22 28.07
CA ASP A 474 10.79 -6.83 26.85
C ASP A 474 11.02 -5.32 26.81
N GLU A 475 12.27 -4.91 26.64
CA GLU A 475 12.67 -3.51 26.65
C GLU A 475 12.07 -2.72 25.50
N PHE A 476 12.03 -3.28 24.29
CA PHE A 476 11.45 -2.64 23.12
C PHE A 476 9.94 -2.37 23.35
N TRP A 477 9.19 -3.38 23.78
CA TRP A 477 7.77 -3.22 24.07
C TRP A 477 7.50 -2.32 25.25
N ARG A 478 8.35 -2.37 26.29
CA ARG A 478 8.25 -1.45 27.44
C ARG A 478 8.40 0.00 27.02
N ASN A 479 9.45 0.31 26.22
CA ASN A 479 9.71 1.66 25.74
C ASN A 479 8.60 2.14 24.79
N ASN A 480 8.13 1.31 23.87
CA ASN A 480 7.01 1.63 22.99
C ASN A 480 5.72 1.90 23.79
N THR A 481 5.41 1.06 24.79
CA THR A 481 4.21 1.25 25.62
C THR A 481 4.27 2.58 26.40
N LEU A 482 5.43 2.93 26.94
CA LEU A 482 5.63 4.20 27.62
C LEU A 482 5.48 5.40 26.66
N GLY A 483 5.95 5.27 25.41
CA GLY A 483 5.76 6.25 24.34
C GLY A 483 4.28 6.41 23.96
N ASP A 484 3.56 5.31 23.76
CA ASP A 484 2.12 5.32 23.44
C ASP A 484 1.28 5.93 24.58
N ILE A 485 1.63 5.64 25.85
CA ILE A 485 1.02 6.26 27.02
C ILE A 485 1.28 7.77 27.01
N ALA A 486 2.53 8.19 26.76
CA ALA A 486 2.91 9.60 26.72
C ALA A 486 2.11 10.36 25.64
N ASN A 487 2.03 9.82 24.44
CA ASN A 487 1.25 10.38 23.33
C ASN A 487 -0.25 10.46 23.69
N SER A 488 -0.81 9.40 24.27
CA SER A 488 -2.23 9.37 24.67
C SER A 488 -2.54 10.40 25.75
N LEU A 489 -1.64 10.57 26.72
CA LEU A 489 -1.75 11.58 27.78
C LEU A 489 -1.62 13.01 27.23
N ALA A 490 -0.71 13.23 26.27
CA ALA A 490 -0.55 14.53 25.61
C ALA A 490 -1.81 14.92 24.84
N LYS A 491 -2.41 13.98 24.09
CA LYS A 491 -3.71 14.17 23.41
C LYS A 491 -4.84 14.49 24.38
N ALA A 492 -4.82 13.87 25.56
CA ALA A 492 -5.77 14.16 26.63
C ALA A 492 -5.48 15.47 27.38
N GLY A 493 -4.41 16.19 27.04
CA GLY A 493 -4.00 17.44 27.66
C GLY A 493 -3.29 17.30 29.01
N LYS A 494 -2.91 16.08 29.40
CA LYS A 494 -2.20 15.76 30.65
C LYS A 494 -0.68 15.80 30.42
N ILE A 495 -0.15 17.01 30.22
CA ILE A 495 1.24 17.20 29.77
C ILE A 495 2.26 16.72 30.79
N THR A 496 2.05 17.00 32.08
CA THR A 496 2.99 16.60 33.15
C THR A 496 3.12 15.08 33.22
N GLU A 497 1.99 14.38 33.17
CA GLU A 497 1.97 12.91 33.17
C GLU A 497 2.59 12.34 31.88
N ALA A 498 2.35 12.98 30.73
CA ALA A 498 2.96 12.59 29.45
C ALA A 498 4.50 12.68 29.53
N LEU A 499 5.03 13.79 30.02
CA LEU A 499 6.47 13.96 30.20
C LEU A 499 7.04 13.01 31.27
N THR A 500 6.28 12.70 32.30
CA THR A 500 6.68 11.70 33.30
C THR A 500 6.80 10.31 32.66
N ALA A 501 5.88 9.93 31.75
CA ALA A 501 5.96 8.68 31.01
C ALA A 501 7.25 8.59 30.18
N THR A 502 7.64 9.66 29.48
CA THR A 502 8.88 9.69 28.68
C THR A 502 10.14 9.55 29.53
N GLN A 503 10.13 9.97 30.78
CA GLN A 503 11.29 9.83 31.69
C GLN A 503 11.59 8.36 32.05
N TYR A 504 10.60 7.47 31.99
CA TYR A 504 10.78 6.05 32.23
C TYR A 504 11.33 5.28 31.02
N ILE A 505 11.42 5.89 29.86
CA ILE A 505 12.02 5.30 28.67
C ILE A 505 13.53 5.33 28.83
N GLU A 506 14.16 4.17 28.89
CA GLU A 506 15.61 4.05 29.14
C GLU A 506 16.42 4.35 27.89
N ASP A 507 15.98 3.85 26.73
CA ASP A 507 16.62 4.11 25.44
C ASP A 507 16.46 5.58 25.01
N GLU A 508 17.59 6.23 24.70
CA GLU A 508 17.59 7.68 24.38
C GLU A 508 16.92 7.98 23.04
N SER A 509 17.03 7.07 22.05
CA SER A 509 16.36 7.22 20.75
C SER A 509 14.85 7.10 20.90
N SER A 510 14.37 6.02 21.55
CA SER A 510 12.93 5.82 21.83
C SER A 510 12.34 6.96 22.65
N ARG A 511 13.11 7.51 23.59
CA ARG A 511 12.67 8.68 24.38
C ARG A 511 12.56 9.95 23.53
N ALA A 512 13.49 10.15 22.61
CA ALA A 512 13.44 11.28 21.69
C ALA A 512 12.24 11.19 20.73
N ASP A 513 11.92 10.00 20.22
CA ASP A 513 10.74 9.75 19.40
C ASP A 513 9.45 9.98 20.20
N ALA A 514 9.37 9.47 21.43
CA ALA A 514 8.21 9.70 22.30
C ALA A 514 8.01 11.21 22.63
N LEU A 515 9.09 11.95 22.85
CA LEU A 515 9.02 13.42 23.04
C LEU A 515 8.55 14.14 21.77
N ARG A 516 8.97 13.67 20.58
CA ARG A 516 8.49 14.17 19.29
C ARG A 516 6.98 13.98 19.17
N ASP A 517 6.49 12.77 19.43
CA ASP A 517 5.06 12.45 19.36
C ASP A 517 4.22 13.29 20.35
N VAL A 518 4.76 13.51 21.57
CA VAL A 518 4.14 14.42 22.57
C VAL A 518 4.09 15.85 22.02
N ALA A 519 5.17 16.33 21.42
CA ALA A 519 5.22 17.67 20.84
C ALA A 519 4.21 17.84 19.70
N GLU A 520 4.11 16.87 18.81
CA GLU A 520 3.12 16.83 17.73
C GLU A 520 1.68 16.85 18.27
N ALA A 521 1.37 15.98 19.23
CA ALA A 521 0.04 15.94 19.85
C ALA A 521 -0.35 17.27 20.54
N LEU A 522 0.62 17.95 21.18
CA LEU A 522 0.42 19.26 21.75
C LEU A 522 0.15 20.32 20.69
N ALA A 523 0.88 20.31 19.59
CA ALA A 523 0.68 21.24 18.47
C ALA A 523 -0.71 21.06 17.84
N GLN A 524 -1.12 19.81 17.57
CA GLN A 524 -2.44 19.47 17.05
C GLN A 524 -3.59 19.90 17.98
N SER A 525 -3.35 19.94 19.30
CA SER A 525 -4.32 20.45 20.29
C SER A 525 -4.25 21.97 20.50
N GLY A 526 -3.47 22.70 19.69
CA GLY A 526 -3.32 24.16 19.76
C GLY A 526 -2.37 24.65 20.85
N LYS A 527 -1.68 23.76 21.57
CA LYS A 527 -0.74 24.09 22.66
C LYS A 527 0.68 24.31 22.13
N VAL A 528 0.84 25.20 21.16
CA VAL A 528 2.07 25.38 20.38
C VAL A 528 3.28 25.74 21.24
N ARG A 529 3.12 26.57 22.28
CA ARG A 529 4.25 26.92 23.17
C ARG A 529 4.77 25.71 23.95
N ASP A 530 3.86 24.90 24.45
CA ASP A 530 4.22 23.67 25.17
C ASP A 530 4.90 22.67 24.21
N ALA A 531 4.37 22.53 23.00
CA ALA A 531 4.96 21.71 21.94
C ALA A 531 6.41 22.14 21.62
N LEU A 532 6.65 23.42 21.43
CA LEU A 532 7.99 23.98 21.18
C LEU A 532 8.94 23.73 22.36
N SER A 533 8.46 23.89 23.61
CA SER A 533 9.25 23.57 24.79
C SER A 533 9.66 22.11 24.86
N VAL A 534 8.74 21.21 24.54
CA VAL A 534 9.03 19.76 24.49
C VAL A 534 10.02 19.46 23.36
N ALA A 535 9.81 19.97 22.14
CA ALA A 535 10.72 19.78 21.03
C ALA A 535 12.15 20.27 21.33
N GLN A 536 12.29 21.42 22.02
CA GLN A 536 13.60 21.94 22.45
C GLN A 536 14.29 21.07 23.49
N SER A 537 13.55 20.29 24.29
CA SER A 537 14.12 19.35 25.26
C SER A 537 14.73 18.09 24.63
N ILE A 538 14.42 17.82 23.36
CA ILE A 538 14.98 16.70 22.61
C ILE A 538 16.46 17.00 22.34
N LYS A 539 17.34 16.14 22.86
CA LYS A 539 18.80 16.35 22.75
C LYS A 539 19.31 16.06 21.33
N ASP A 540 18.83 15.00 20.73
CA ASP A 540 19.20 14.60 19.37
C ASP A 540 18.64 15.59 18.35
N ALA A 541 19.49 16.05 17.44
CA ALA A 541 19.15 17.06 16.46
C ALA A 541 18.14 16.54 15.41
N SER A 542 18.22 15.25 15.02
CA SER A 542 17.34 14.68 14.00
C SER A 542 15.87 14.62 14.48
N PRO A 543 15.51 13.95 15.57
CA PRO A 543 14.13 13.96 16.06
C PRO A 543 13.66 15.36 16.49
N ARG A 544 14.55 16.24 16.98
CA ARG A 544 14.21 17.63 17.28
C ARG A 544 13.82 18.43 16.04
N ALA A 545 14.56 18.30 14.93
CA ALA A 545 14.23 18.95 13.67
C ALA A 545 12.89 18.46 13.11
N LYS A 546 12.65 17.16 13.17
CA LYS A 546 11.37 16.56 12.76
C LYS A 546 10.21 17.06 13.63
N ALA A 547 10.37 17.09 14.96
CA ALA A 547 9.37 17.64 15.88
C ALA A 547 9.00 19.10 15.56
N LEU A 548 9.99 19.93 15.27
CA LEU A 548 9.74 21.33 14.86
C LEU A 548 9.00 21.42 13.52
N CYS A 549 9.31 20.56 12.55
CA CYS A 549 8.58 20.48 11.29
C CYS A 549 7.12 20.06 11.51
N ASP A 550 6.87 19.02 12.32
CA ASP A 550 5.53 18.54 12.65
C ASP A 550 4.69 19.62 13.37
N ILE A 551 5.30 20.35 14.31
CA ILE A 551 4.66 21.50 14.98
C ILE A 551 4.27 22.58 13.96
N ALA A 552 5.18 22.92 13.05
CA ALA A 552 4.90 23.94 12.03
C ALA A 552 3.76 23.52 11.10
N LEU A 553 3.73 22.25 10.68
CA LEU A 553 2.66 21.70 9.82
C LEU A 553 1.30 21.63 10.52
N ALA A 554 1.26 21.58 11.85
CA ALA A 554 0.02 21.61 12.64
C ALA A 554 -0.56 23.04 12.79
N LEU A 555 0.21 24.08 12.44
CA LEU A 555 -0.27 25.47 12.49
C LEU A 555 -1.06 25.83 11.23
N PRO A 556 -2.10 26.66 11.34
CA PRO A 556 -2.74 27.26 10.17
C PRO A 556 -1.77 28.16 9.41
N ASP A 557 -2.01 28.33 8.12
CA ASP A 557 -1.24 29.20 7.23
C ASP A 557 -1.28 30.68 7.65
#